data_f6da74bcbfc275e84b19168b5e2f5bdb
#
_entry.id   f6da74bcbfc275e84b19168b5e2f5bdb
#
_cell.length_a   1.000
_cell.length_b   1.000
_cell.length_c   1.000
_cell.angle_alpha   90.00
_cell.angle_beta   90.00
_cell.angle_gamma   90.00
#
_symmetry.space_group_name_H-M   'P 1'
#
loop_
_entity.id
_entity.type
_entity.pdbx_description
1 polymer ?
#
loop_
_entity_poly.entity_id
_entity_poly.type
_entity_poly.pdbx_seq_one_letter_code
_entity_poly.pdbx_strand_id
1 'polypeptide(L)'
;MARQTGIIKLSGTIGDLNFFESHGGHHARRAGGGFNSHDVKNKPSMARVRENYSEFGQCSHTKKYFNRALRPFLCIYKDRTLHGRMMALFMAIKKLDSGGARGQRTVHGGLQTMRGRRLLQDFEFTPSCHVASYLPGTTHYDAS
;
A
#
# COMPACT_ATOMS: atom_id res chain seq x y z
N MET A 1 -13.11 16.36 -12.40
CA MET A 1 -13.57 15.10 -13.03
C MET A 1 -15.05 15.21 -13.28
N ALA A 2 -15.52 14.95 -14.48
CA ALA A 2 -16.94 15.00 -14.85
C ALA A 2 -17.46 13.56 -15.07
N ARG A 3 -18.75 13.33 -14.79
CA ARG A 3 -19.42 12.05 -15.02
C ARG A 3 -20.20 12.11 -16.33
N GLN A 4 -20.11 11.06 -17.15
CA GLN A 4 -20.90 10.95 -18.37
C GLN A 4 -22.28 10.39 -18.02
N THR A 5 -23.32 11.21 -18.17
CA THR A 5 -24.72 10.82 -17.87
C THR A 5 -25.54 10.50 -19.13
N GLY A 6 -25.02 10.86 -20.33
CA GLY A 6 -25.67 10.60 -21.60
C GLY A 6 -25.83 9.11 -21.95
N ILE A 7 -26.61 8.81 -22.94
CA ILE A 7 -26.88 7.46 -23.46
C ILE A 7 -25.60 6.87 -24.09
N ILE A 8 -24.84 7.71 -24.82
CA ILE A 8 -23.60 7.30 -25.46
C ILE A 8 -22.45 7.45 -24.44
N LYS A 9 -21.74 6.35 -24.20
CA LYS A 9 -20.55 6.31 -23.35
C LYS A 9 -19.31 6.32 -24.23
N LEU A 10 -18.46 7.30 -24.01
CA LEU A 10 -17.18 7.43 -24.72
C LEU A 10 -16.07 6.74 -23.90
N SER A 11 -15.08 6.19 -24.60
CA SER A 11 -13.87 5.64 -24.03
C SER A 11 -12.66 6.04 -24.86
N GLY A 12 -11.54 6.36 -24.20
CA GLY A 12 -10.32 6.82 -24.86
C GLY A 12 -10.11 8.32 -24.76
N THR A 13 -9.15 8.85 -25.51
CA THR A 13 -8.81 10.28 -25.50
C THR A 13 -9.25 10.96 -26.77
N ILE A 14 -10.01 12.03 -26.64
CA ILE A 14 -10.48 12.87 -27.74
C ILE A 14 -10.05 14.31 -27.43
N GLY A 15 -9.13 14.83 -28.23
CA GLY A 15 -8.55 16.15 -27.98
C GLY A 15 -7.95 16.24 -26.56
N ASP A 16 -8.38 17.23 -25.79
CA ASP A 16 -7.94 17.47 -24.43
C ASP A 16 -8.70 16.69 -23.36
N LEU A 17 -9.59 15.77 -23.74
CA LEU A 17 -10.41 14.99 -22.82
C LEU A 17 -10.09 13.51 -22.91
N ASN A 18 -9.91 12.91 -21.73
CA ASN A 18 -9.78 11.47 -21.57
C ASN A 18 -11.04 10.92 -20.90
N PHE A 19 -11.69 9.99 -21.59
CA PHE A 19 -12.88 9.28 -21.18
C PHE A 19 -12.50 7.88 -20.69
N PHE A 20 -12.99 7.49 -19.51
CA PHE A 20 -12.64 6.21 -18.91
C PHE A 20 -13.76 5.70 -18.02
N GLU A 21 -13.77 4.39 -17.79
CA GLU A 21 -14.66 3.74 -16.83
C GLU A 21 -13.90 3.47 -15.52
N SER A 22 -14.54 3.75 -14.39
CA SER A 22 -14.02 3.46 -13.07
C SER A 22 -15.17 3.21 -12.09
N HIS A 23 -15.06 2.16 -11.29
CA HIS A 23 -16.07 1.77 -10.29
C HIS A 23 -17.50 1.69 -10.85
N GLY A 24 -17.65 1.16 -12.07
CA GLY A 24 -18.95 1.04 -12.74
C GLY A 24 -19.55 2.36 -13.21
N GLY A 25 -18.78 3.45 -13.21
CA GLY A 25 -19.18 4.76 -13.71
C GLY A 25 -18.31 5.24 -14.88
N HIS A 26 -18.91 5.92 -15.83
CA HIS A 26 -18.20 6.54 -16.94
C HIS A 26 -17.82 7.98 -16.60
N HIS A 27 -16.56 8.32 -16.77
CA HIS A 27 -15.97 9.58 -16.35
C HIS A 27 -15.22 10.25 -17.49
N ALA A 28 -15.08 11.58 -17.38
CA ALA A 28 -14.23 12.38 -18.23
C ALA A 28 -13.29 13.24 -17.39
N ARG A 29 -12.06 13.38 -17.82
CA ARG A 29 -11.07 14.29 -17.22
C ARG A 29 -10.24 14.95 -18.32
N ARG A 30 -9.61 16.07 -17.99
CA ARG A 30 -8.65 16.69 -18.91
C ARG A 30 -7.49 15.73 -19.16
N ALA A 31 -7.14 15.55 -20.42
CA ALA A 31 -5.96 14.78 -20.82
C ALA A 31 -4.68 15.53 -20.39
N GLY A 32 -3.63 14.79 -20.07
CA GLY A 32 -2.36 15.39 -19.64
C GLY A 32 -2.36 16.02 -18.25
N GLY A 33 -3.44 15.90 -17.49
CA GLY A 33 -3.50 16.29 -16.08
C GLY A 33 -2.81 15.26 -15.19
N GLY A 34 -1.96 15.71 -14.28
CA GLY A 34 -1.28 14.87 -13.32
C GLY A 34 0.23 15.11 -13.27
N PHE A 35 0.94 14.29 -12.51
CA PHE A 35 2.38 14.36 -12.39
C PHE A 35 3.04 13.67 -13.60
N ASN A 36 3.77 14.44 -14.43
CA ASN A 36 4.62 13.83 -15.43
C ASN A 36 5.99 13.44 -14.82
N SER A 37 6.62 12.43 -15.38
CA SER A 37 7.88 11.88 -14.86
C SER A 37 9.01 12.92 -14.85
N HIS A 38 9.06 13.79 -15.84
CA HIS A 38 10.08 14.84 -15.93
C HIS A 38 9.91 15.88 -14.81
N ASP A 39 8.68 16.36 -14.59
CA ASP A 39 8.39 17.35 -13.55
C ASP A 39 8.61 16.79 -12.15
N VAL A 40 8.20 15.54 -11.92
CA VAL A 40 8.44 14.85 -10.63
C VAL A 40 9.92 14.76 -10.33
N LYS A 41 10.78 14.48 -11.32
CA LYS A 41 12.23 14.36 -11.12
C LYS A 41 12.92 15.71 -10.90
N ASN A 42 12.52 16.74 -11.65
CA ASN A 42 13.32 17.96 -11.78
C ASN A 42 12.75 19.18 -11.05
N LYS A 43 11.42 19.28 -10.87
CA LYS A 43 10.85 20.47 -10.23
C LYS A 43 11.04 20.46 -8.71
N PRO A 44 11.51 21.57 -8.09
CA PRO A 44 11.63 21.70 -6.65
C PRO A 44 10.30 21.50 -5.91
N SER A 45 9.19 21.98 -6.49
CA SER A 45 7.84 21.82 -5.94
C SER A 45 7.41 20.36 -5.78
N MET A 46 8.06 19.43 -6.50
CA MET A 46 7.79 17.98 -6.44
C MET A 46 8.66 17.24 -5.42
N ALA A 47 9.44 17.94 -4.59
CA ALA A 47 10.28 17.31 -3.57
C ALA A 47 9.47 16.39 -2.64
N ARG A 48 8.29 16.84 -2.18
CA ARG A 48 7.41 16.04 -1.32
C ARG A 48 6.86 14.78 -2.01
N VAL A 49 6.64 14.85 -3.32
CA VAL A 49 6.22 13.69 -4.12
C VAL A 49 7.35 12.67 -4.20
N ARG A 50 8.59 13.10 -4.42
CA ARG A 50 9.77 12.22 -4.44
C ARG A 50 10.00 11.53 -3.10
N GLU A 51 9.91 12.30 -1.99
CA GLU A 51 10.01 11.75 -0.64
C GLU A 51 8.97 10.64 -0.41
N ASN A 52 7.72 10.89 -0.77
CA ASN A 52 6.66 9.90 -0.64
C ASN A 52 6.89 8.67 -1.54
N TYR A 53 7.39 8.86 -2.77
CA TYR A 53 7.72 7.75 -3.66
C TYR A 53 8.85 6.87 -3.12
N SER A 54 9.90 7.50 -2.58
CA SER A 54 11.02 6.78 -1.95
C SER A 54 10.51 5.89 -0.80
N GLU A 55 9.79 6.47 0.13
CA GLU A 55 9.27 5.74 1.29
C GLU A 55 8.26 4.66 0.91
N PHE A 56 7.38 4.94 -0.06
CA PHE A 56 6.42 3.96 -0.58
C PHE A 56 7.14 2.79 -1.26
N GLY A 57 8.17 3.09 -2.05
CA GLY A 57 9.02 2.09 -2.68
C GLY A 57 9.66 1.15 -1.66
N GLN A 58 10.22 1.70 -0.59
CA GLN A 58 10.79 0.90 0.50
C GLN A 58 9.77 0.01 1.20
N CYS A 59 8.58 0.53 1.51
CA CYS A 59 7.49 -0.28 2.07
C CYS A 59 7.06 -1.41 1.12
N SER A 60 7.01 -1.14 -0.19
CA SER A 60 6.69 -2.14 -1.21
C SER A 60 7.75 -3.24 -1.29
N HIS A 61 9.04 -2.89 -1.20
CA HIS A 61 10.13 -3.86 -1.13
C HIS A 61 10.02 -4.73 0.12
N THR A 62 9.83 -4.15 1.30
CA THR A 62 9.63 -4.88 2.55
C THR A 62 8.46 -5.85 2.42
N LYS A 63 7.32 -5.40 1.89
CA LYS A 63 6.15 -6.25 1.64
C LYS A 63 6.48 -7.43 0.72
N LYS A 64 7.27 -7.21 -0.33
CA LYS A 64 7.68 -8.29 -1.24
C LYS A 64 8.44 -9.39 -0.51
N TYR A 65 9.36 -9.03 0.38
CA TYR A 65 10.10 -10.01 1.19
C TYR A 65 9.21 -10.74 2.17
N PHE A 66 8.32 -10.04 2.86
CA PHE A 66 7.32 -10.65 3.74
C PHE A 66 6.42 -11.63 2.99
N ASN A 67 5.88 -11.24 1.84
CA ASN A 67 5.07 -12.13 1.02
C ASN A 67 5.84 -13.38 0.57
N ARG A 68 7.13 -13.24 0.26
CA ARG A 68 7.96 -14.37 -0.13
C ARG A 68 8.19 -15.33 1.03
N ALA A 69 8.49 -14.81 2.21
CA ALA A 69 8.71 -15.61 3.42
C ALA A 69 7.43 -16.32 3.89
N LEU A 70 6.29 -15.64 3.84
CA LEU A 70 5.00 -16.16 4.28
C LEU A 70 4.23 -16.91 3.19
N ARG A 71 4.78 -17.04 1.98
CA ARG A 71 4.09 -17.67 0.84
C ARG A 71 3.51 -19.06 1.15
N PRO A 72 4.21 -19.96 1.84
CA PRO A 72 3.67 -21.28 2.17
C PRO A 72 2.34 -21.22 2.93
N PHE A 73 2.17 -20.20 3.78
CA PHE A 73 0.98 -20.00 4.60
C PHE A 73 -0.10 -19.19 3.86
N LEU A 74 0.30 -18.16 3.12
CA LEU A 74 -0.61 -17.25 2.44
C LEU A 74 -1.25 -17.86 1.18
N CYS A 75 -0.67 -18.92 0.60
CA CYS A 75 -1.26 -19.58 -0.57
C CYS A 75 -2.47 -20.43 -0.22
N ILE A 76 -2.66 -20.83 1.04
CA ILE A 76 -3.79 -21.62 1.52
C ILE A 76 -5.07 -20.79 1.47
N TYR A 77 -4.99 -19.52 1.88
CA TYR A 77 -6.12 -18.58 1.88
C TYR A 77 -5.85 -17.38 0.99
N LYS A 78 -6.57 -17.28 -0.13
CA LYS A 78 -6.46 -16.16 -1.07
C LYS A 78 -7.26 -14.96 -0.56
N ASP A 79 -6.58 -13.99 0.04
CA ASP A 79 -7.19 -12.72 0.44
C ASP A 79 -6.78 -11.60 -0.54
N ARG A 80 -7.77 -11.08 -1.28
CA ARG A 80 -7.57 -9.95 -2.21
C ARG A 80 -7.23 -8.64 -1.51
N THR A 81 -7.60 -8.50 -0.23
CA THR A 81 -7.38 -7.27 0.54
C THR A 81 -6.01 -7.23 1.21
N LEU A 82 -5.35 -8.38 1.38
CA LEU A 82 -4.07 -8.51 2.08
C LEU A 82 -3.01 -7.55 1.55
N HIS A 83 -2.94 -7.36 0.21
CA HIS A 83 -1.99 -6.42 -0.39
C HIS A 83 -2.16 -5.00 0.16
N GLY A 84 -3.36 -4.49 0.17
CA GLY A 84 -3.67 -3.14 0.67
C GLY A 84 -3.43 -3.01 2.17
N ARG A 85 -3.86 -4.01 2.95
CA ARG A 85 -3.69 -4.04 4.41
C ARG A 85 -2.22 -4.08 4.82
N MET A 86 -1.40 -4.91 4.18
CA MET A 86 0.05 -4.95 4.42
C MET A 86 0.74 -3.63 4.05
N MET A 87 0.35 -3.01 2.93
CA MET A 87 0.90 -1.69 2.58
C MET A 87 0.54 -0.63 3.62
N ALA A 88 -0.71 -0.62 4.10
CA ALA A 88 -1.14 0.30 5.15
C ALA A 88 -0.36 0.06 6.46
N LEU A 89 -0.15 -1.21 6.86
CA LEU A 89 0.66 -1.58 8.02
C LEU A 89 2.09 -1.03 7.90
N PHE A 90 2.80 -1.34 6.82
CA PHE A 90 4.19 -0.91 6.66
C PHE A 90 4.32 0.61 6.54
N MET A 91 3.33 1.27 5.94
CA MET A 91 3.26 2.74 5.93
C MET A 91 3.02 3.33 7.33
N ALA A 92 2.28 2.64 8.20
CA ALA A 92 2.09 3.04 9.59
C ALA A 92 3.38 2.83 10.40
N ILE A 93 4.02 1.66 10.27
CA ILE A 93 5.27 1.33 10.98
C ILE A 93 6.39 2.30 10.59
N LYS A 94 6.61 2.58 9.29
CA LYS A 94 7.66 3.51 8.86
C LYS A 94 7.50 4.93 9.43
N LYS A 95 6.26 5.37 9.71
CA LYS A 95 6.03 6.69 10.34
C LYS A 95 6.59 6.79 11.76
N LEU A 96 6.83 5.66 12.40
CA LEU A 96 7.41 5.57 13.73
C LEU A 96 8.95 5.60 13.71
N ASP A 97 9.56 5.58 12.53
CA ASP A 97 11.01 5.78 12.38
C ASP A 97 11.35 7.24 12.68
N SER A 98 11.90 7.48 13.87
CA SER A 98 12.35 8.79 14.33
C SER A 98 13.78 9.12 13.91
N GLY A 99 14.55 8.14 13.47
CA GLY A 99 15.94 8.31 13.05
C GLY A 99 16.10 8.76 11.59
N GLY A 100 15.11 8.47 10.75
CA GLY A 100 15.12 8.81 9.34
C GLY A 100 14.49 10.17 9.04
N ALA A 101 15.17 11.00 8.24
CA ALA A 101 14.53 12.17 7.68
C ALA A 101 13.36 11.77 6.75
N ARG A 102 12.43 12.68 6.55
CA ARG A 102 11.32 12.44 5.62
C ARG A 102 11.86 12.11 4.21
N GLY A 103 11.34 11.06 3.61
CA GLY A 103 11.83 10.47 2.35
C GLY A 103 12.86 9.35 2.54
N GLN A 104 13.43 9.21 3.75
CA GLN A 104 14.42 8.18 4.09
C GLN A 104 13.94 7.23 5.22
N ARG A 105 12.75 7.47 5.77
CA ARG A 105 12.19 6.62 6.82
C ARG A 105 11.97 5.20 6.31
N THR A 106 12.30 4.24 7.17
CA THR A 106 12.28 2.81 6.84
C THR A 106 11.31 2.04 7.73
N VAL A 107 10.82 0.91 7.24
CA VAL A 107 10.06 -0.03 8.07
C VAL A 107 10.94 -0.61 9.17
N HIS A 108 12.23 -0.86 8.87
CA HIS A 108 13.19 -1.36 9.85
C HIS A 108 13.34 -0.40 11.04
N GLY A 109 13.56 0.90 10.78
CA GLY A 109 13.64 1.90 11.84
C GLY A 109 12.36 1.97 12.69
N GLY A 110 11.21 1.90 12.05
CA GLY A 110 9.93 1.84 12.76
C GLY A 110 9.76 0.61 13.65
N LEU A 111 10.29 -0.56 13.25
CA LEU A 111 10.28 -1.80 14.03
C LEU A 111 11.23 -1.79 15.23
N GLN A 112 12.19 -0.87 15.30
CA GLN A 112 12.99 -0.69 16.52
C GLN A 112 12.15 -0.12 17.68
N THR A 113 11.01 0.50 17.39
CA THR A 113 10.10 1.01 18.41
C THR A 113 9.16 -0.09 18.92
N MET A 114 8.84 -0.05 20.22
CA MET A 114 7.85 -0.97 20.82
C MET A 114 6.49 -0.89 20.12
N ARG A 115 6.07 0.32 19.73
CA ARG A 115 4.80 0.54 19.03
C ARG A 115 4.80 -0.09 17.64
N GLY A 116 5.93 -0.01 16.91
CA GLY A 116 6.06 -0.61 15.58
C GLY A 116 6.00 -2.13 15.62
N ARG A 117 6.66 -2.75 16.62
CA ARG A 117 6.58 -4.21 16.85
C ARG A 117 5.16 -4.65 17.18
N ARG A 118 4.45 -3.91 18.06
CA ARG A 118 3.07 -4.20 18.42
C ARG A 118 2.13 -4.14 17.22
N LEU A 119 2.26 -3.13 16.35
CA LEU A 119 1.48 -3.04 15.11
C LEU A 119 1.68 -4.27 14.21
N LEU A 120 2.88 -4.83 14.17
CA LEU A 120 3.14 -6.04 13.38
C LEU A 120 2.59 -7.30 14.07
N GLN A 121 2.71 -7.41 15.39
CA GLN A 121 2.17 -8.53 16.17
C GLN A 121 0.64 -8.60 16.11
N ASP A 122 -0.02 -7.45 16.19
CA ASP A 122 -1.48 -7.36 16.16
C ASP A 122 -2.06 -7.48 14.72
N PHE A 123 -1.18 -7.64 13.70
CA PHE A 123 -1.65 -7.69 12.32
C PHE A 123 -2.16 -9.07 11.94
N GLU A 124 -3.43 -9.16 11.60
CA GLU A 124 -4.05 -10.38 11.11
C GLU A 124 -3.76 -10.58 9.61
N PHE A 125 -2.94 -11.57 9.29
CA PHE A 125 -2.64 -11.93 7.90
C PHE A 125 -3.82 -12.59 7.19
N THR A 126 -4.64 -13.33 7.94
CA THR A 126 -5.80 -14.08 7.46
C THR A 126 -7.03 -13.81 8.31
N PRO A 127 -7.69 -12.63 8.18
CA PRO A 127 -8.79 -12.22 9.05
C PRO A 127 -10.01 -13.16 8.99
N SER A 128 -10.14 -13.93 7.90
CA SER A 128 -11.19 -14.93 7.76
C SER A 128 -10.85 -16.29 8.37
N CYS A 129 -9.65 -16.45 8.91
CA CYS A 129 -9.16 -17.70 9.48
C CYS A 129 -8.56 -17.41 10.86
N HIS A 130 -9.37 -17.58 11.89
CA HIS A 130 -8.89 -17.52 13.28
C HIS A 130 -8.14 -18.81 13.59
N VAL A 131 -6.81 -18.78 13.52
CA VAL A 131 -5.94 -19.94 13.79
C VAL A 131 -6.28 -20.58 15.15
N ALA A 132 -6.64 -19.77 16.14
CA ALA A 132 -7.09 -20.24 17.45
C ALA A 132 -8.34 -21.14 17.40
N SER A 133 -9.17 -21.05 16.35
CA SER A 133 -10.34 -21.94 16.19
C SER A 133 -9.97 -23.34 15.68
N TYR A 134 -8.77 -23.49 15.11
CA TYR A 134 -8.32 -24.75 14.49
C TYR A 134 -7.23 -25.45 15.30
N LEU A 135 -6.61 -24.76 16.24
CA LEU A 135 -5.63 -25.32 17.17
C LEU A 135 -6.20 -25.32 18.58
N PRO A 136 -6.89 -26.42 19.00
CA PRO A 136 -7.28 -26.57 20.39
C PRO A 136 -6.03 -26.86 21.23
N GLY A 137 -5.43 -25.83 21.79
CA GLY A 137 -4.30 -25.94 22.69
C GLY A 137 -3.53 -24.63 22.77
N THR A 138 -3.35 -24.13 23.97
CA THR A 138 -2.50 -23.00 24.28
C THR A 138 -1.06 -23.34 23.92
N THR A 139 -0.58 -22.85 22.79
CA THR A 139 0.86 -22.86 22.50
C THR A 139 1.52 -21.75 23.30
N HIS A 140 1.99 -22.07 24.49
CA HIS A 140 2.99 -21.26 25.19
C HIS A 140 4.31 -21.41 24.42
N TYR A 141 4.74 -20.36 23.74
CA TYR A 141 6.12 -20.24 23.30
C TYR A 141 6.92 -19.62 24.46
N ASP A 142 7.61 -20.46 25.20
CA ASP A 142 8.72 -20.00 26.06
C ASP A 142 9.87 -19.63 25.15
N ALA A 143 10.13 -18.34 25.01
CA ALA A 143 11.35 -17.82 24.40
C ALA A 143 12.45 -17.88 25.45
N SER A 144 13.22 -18.95 25.45
CA SER A 144 14.54 -19.04 26.11
C SER A 144 15.64 -18.51 25.20
#